data_9ab5ed0ee629072105431e5bd3b8ce5f
#
_entry.id   9ab5ed0ee629072105431e5bd3b8ce5f
#
_cell.length_a   1.000
_cell.length_b   1.000
_cell.length_c   1.000
_cell.angle_alpha   90.00
_cell.angle_beta   90.00
_cell.angle_gamma   90.00
#
_symmetry.space_group_name_H-M   'P 1'
#
loop_
_entity.id
_entity.type
_entity.pdbx_description
1 polymer ?
#
loop_
_entity_poly.entity_id
_entity_poly.type
_entity_poly.pdbx_seq_one_letter_code
_entity_poly.pdbx_strand_id
1 'polypeptide(L)'
;MCHGANSAFVELSHHGGITAGSAMVPCPWFPEIADLAARDDLLDLGVHLTLNAEKAHYRWRPVSGLGASSGLVDAEGYLWHRVADTRANAHPEAVETEWRAQIDTALAAGIDVTHLDAHMGSALGPEWCDRYINVGIDYDIPVLITRALSMYGPNNHLADVTDVDFERFVAQAEAAGMPVFDEVLETNFSRPRGEPTTYETMLTASDVLAHDLVFCAFHPNAPGPGEIEVIEPDTWHVRTDEHALFGTDEWLAFLEAQPLELTTMRELRAEYRTATARQR
;
A
#
# COMPACT_ATOMS: atom_id res chain seq x y z
N MET A 1 -2.52 -2.48 9.77
CA MET A 1 -2.44 -1.41 10.81
C MET A 1 -3.00 -1.90 12.15
N CYS A 2 -4.25 -2.28 12.25
CA CYS A 2 -4.97 -2.69 13.46
C CYS A 2 -5.67 -4.04 13.25
N HIS A 3 -6.22 -4.64 14.31
CA HIS A 3 -6.89 -5.94 14.25
C HIS A 3 -8.04 -5.96 13.24
N GLY A 4 -8.90 -4.94 13.24
CA GLY A 4 -10.01 -4.87 12.30
C GLY A 4 -9.58 -4.81 10.83
N ALA A 5 -8.44 -4.19 10.51
CA ALA A 5 -7.88 -4.21 9.16
C ALA A 5 -7.36 -5.61 8.78
N ASN A 6 -6.71 -6.32 9.71
CA ASN A 6 -6.27 -7.70 9.49
C ASN A 6 -7.46 -8.63 9.25
N SER A 7 -8.52 -8.53 10.08
CA SER A 7 -9.75 -9.32 9.93
C SER A 7 -10.42 -9.06 8.58
N ALA A 8 -10.56 -7.77 8.20
CA ALA A 8 -11.13 -7.38 6.91
C ALA A 8 -10.35 -7.99 5.74
N PHE A 9 -9.02 -7.89 5.78
CA PHE A 9 -8.17 -8.46 4.73
C PHE A 9 -8.38 -9.97 4.58
N VAL A 10 -8.35 -10.73 5.67
CA VAL A 10 -8.54 -12.19 5.63
C VAL A 10 -9.94 -12.55 5.14
N GLU A 11 -10.99 -11.94 5.70
CA GLU A 11 -12.37 -12.19 5.33
C GLU A 11 -12.63 -11.90 3.85
N LEU A 12 -12.21 -10.73 3.37
CA LEU A 12 -12.43 -10.28 2.00
C LEU A 12 -11.59 -11.05 0.98
N SER A 13 -10.37 -11.46 1.33
CA SER A 13 -9.55 -12.33 0.47
C SER A 13 -10.21 -13.69 0.28
N HIS A 14 -10.73 -14.31 1.35
CA HIS A 14 -11.43 -15.59 1.27
C HIS A 14 -12.77 -15.48 0.53
N HIS A 15 -13.45 -14.34 0.66
CA HIS A 15 -14.69 -14.06 -0.09
C HIS A 15 -14.42 -13.79 -1.57
N GLY A 16 -13.23 -13.29 -1.93
CA GLY A 16 -12.88 -12.87 -3.29
C GLY A 16 -13.20 -11.40 -3.59
N GLY A 17 -13.56 -10.62 -2.58
CA GLY A 17 -13.87 -9.20 -2.72
C GLY A 17 -12.65 -8.30 -2.93
N ILE A 18 -11.46 -8.82 -2.61
CA ILE A 18 -10.15 -8.19 -2.87
C ILE A 18 -9.15 -9.24 -3.32
N THR A 19 -8.08 -8.83 -4.01
CA THR A 19 -7.08 -9.75 -4.59
C THR A 19 -5.71 -9.69 -3.93
N ALA A 20 -5.38 -8.62 -3.20
CA ALA A 20 -4.12 -8.45 -2.50
C ALA A 20 -4.27 -7.48 -1.32
N GLY A 21 -3.27 -7.45 -0.46
CA GLY A 21 -3.13 -6.45 0.60
C GLY A 21 -1.67 -6.20 0.94
N SER A 22 -1.40 -5.23 1.81
CA SER A 22 -0.05 -4.95 2.29
C SER A 22 -0.01 -4.67 3.78
N ALA A 23 1.05 -5.14 4.46
CA ALA A 23 1.19 -5.08 5.90
C ALA A 23 2.10 -3.94 6.34
N MET A 24 1.63 -3.12 7.28
CA MET A 24 2.43 -2.11 7.98
C MET A 24 3.26 -2.78 9.10
N VAL A 25 4.50 -3.14 8.80
CA VAL A 25 5.38 -3.89 9.70
C VAL A 25 5.65 -3.19 11.04
N PRO A 26 5.78 -1.84 11.12
CA PRO A 26 5.98 -1.16 12.40
C PRO A 26 4.75 -1.17 13.33
N CYS A 27 3.57 -1.52 12.82
CA CYS A 27 2.33 -1.47 13.60
C CYS A 27 2.21 -2.62 14.60
N PRO A 28 1.60 -2.39 15.78
CA PRO A 28 1.50 -3.39 16.85
C PRO A 28 0.78 -4.69 16.47
N TRP A 29 -0.13 -4.64 15.49
CA TRP A 29 -0.89 -5.81 15.02
C TRP A 29 -0.24 -6.55 13.84
N PHE A 30 0.99 -6.19 13.46
CA PHE A 30 1.75 -6.89 12.44
C PHE A 30 1.96 -8.39 12.75
N PRO A 31 2.30 -8.81 14.00
CA PRO A 31 2.50 -10.23 14.29
C PRO A 31 1.28 -11.11 14.00
N GLU A 32 0.06 -10.58 14.15
CA GLU A 32 -1.17 -11.31 13.85
C GLU A 32 -1.28 -11.60 12.35
N ILE A 33 -1.16 -10.57 11.51
CA ILE A 33 -1.30 -10.79 10.06
C ILE A 33 -0.13 -11.61 9.50
N ALA A 34 1.04 -11.50 10.09
CA ALA A 34 2.19 -12.32 9.70
C ALA A 34 1.94 -13.82 9.99
N ASP A 35 1.42 -14.16 11.18
CA ASP A 35 1.07 -15.53 11.54
C ASP A 35 -0.04 -16.11 10.66
N LEU A 36 -1.04 -15.30 10.29
CA LEU A 36 -2.12 -15.70 9.39
C LEU A 36 -1.59 -15.95 7.97
N ALA A 37 -0.84 -15.00 7.41
CA ALA A 37 -0.32 -15.11 6.05
C ALA A 37 0.72 -16.24 5.88
N ALA A 38 1.51 -16.54 6.93
CA ALA A 38 2.45 -17.65 6.89
C ALA A 38 1.80 -19.04 6.86
N ARG A 39 0.49 -19.13 7.12
CA ARG A 39 -0.28 -20.39 7.18
C ARG A 39 -1.35 -20.50 6.11
N ASP A 40 -1.55 -19.45 5.35
CA ASP A 40 -2.63 -19.36 4.37
C ASP A 40 -2.12 -18.81 3.04
N ASP A 41 -1.85 -19.71 2.11
CA ASP A 41 -1.33 -19.39 0.78
C ASP A 41 -2.34 -18.60 -0.09
N LEU A 42 -3.59 -18.49 0.34
CA LEU A 42 -4.61 -17.70 -0.36
C LEU A 42 -4.37 -16.20 -0.14
N LEU A 43 -3.76 -15.82 0.98
CA LEU A 43 -3.48 -14.43 1.28
C LEU A 43 -2.31 -13.90 0.43
N ASP A 44 -2.61 -13.01 -0.50
CA ASP A 44 -1.63 -12.28 -1.31
C ASP A 44 -1.22 -11.03 -0.52
N LEU A 45 -0.04 -11.07 0.12
CA LEU A 45 0.38 -10.03 1.07
C LEU A 45 1.72 -9.41 0.70
N GLY A 46 1.74 -8.10 0.50
CA GLY A 46 2.93 -7.27 0.35
C GLY A 46 3.40 -6.62 1.65
N VAL A 47 4.42 -5.79 1.55
CA VAL A 47 4.88 -4.91 2.63
C VAL A 47 4.54 -3.46 2.31
N HIS A 48 3.72 -2.85 3.19
CA HIS A 48 3.38 -1.43 3.15
C HIS A 48 4.50 -0.62 3.80
N LEU A 49 5.50 -0.25 3.01
CA LEU A 49 6.69 0.46 3.49
C LEU A 49 6.31 1.76 4.19
N THR A 50 6.57 1.82 5.47
CA THR A 50 5.99 2.81 6.37
C THR A 50 7.09 3.72 6.92
N LEU A 51 7.01 5.02 6.60
CA LEU A 51 7.91 6.07 7.10
C LEU A 51 7.19 7.12 7.94
N ASN A 52 5.87 6.99 8.10
CA ASN A 52 5.02 7.95 8.80
C ASN A 52 4.16 7.26 9.86
N ALA A 53 3.86 7.96 10.94
CA ALA A 53 2.95 7.56 12.01
C ALA A 53 1.97 8.73 12.27
N GLU A 54 0.99 8.88 11.37
CA GLU A 54 0.14 10.07 11.26
C GLU A 54 -0.95 10.15 12.33
N LYS A 55 -1.25 9.05 13.02
CA LYS A 55 -2.33 9.03 14.02
C LYS A 55 -1.92 9.72 15.32
N ALA A 56 -2.85 10.44 15.95
CA ALA A 56 -2.56 11.26 17.12
C ALA A 56 -2.08 10.44 18.35
N HIS A 57 -2.71 9.29 18.59
CA HIS A 57 -2.48 8.46 19.78
C HIS A 57 -2.10 7.01 19.49
N TYR A 58 -2.04 6.63 18.21
CA TYR A 58 -1.65 5.30 17.74
C TYR A 58 -0.43 5.44 16.85
N ARG A 59 0.75 5.46 17.48
CA ARG A 59 2.02 5.76 16.84
C ARG A 59 3.01 4.62 16.96
N TRP A 60 3.87 4.49 15.98
CA TRP A 60 4.88 3.45 15.89
C TRP A 60 6.28 4.02 15.64
N ARG A 61 7.28 3.23 15.97
CA ARG A 61 8.71 3.54 15.83
C ARG A 61 9.29 2.81 14.63
N PRO A 62 10.48 3.24 14.13
CA PRO A 62 11.20 2.47 13.11
C PRO A 62 11.48 1.04 13.57
N VAL A 63 11.30 0.08 12.67
CA VAL A 63 11.65 -1.35 12.87
C VAL A 63 13.16 -1.52 12.96
N SER A 64 13.92 -0.72 12.20
CA SER A 64 15.40 -0.71 12.24
C SER A 64 15.99 -0.30 13.59
N GLY A 65 15.20 0.31 14.47
CA GLY A 65 15.67 0.87 15.73
C GLY A 65 16.50 2.15 15.58
N LEU A 66 16.55 2.75 14.39
CA LEU A 66 17.25 4.00 14.15
C LEU A 66 16.60 5.15 14.96
N GLY A 67 17.44 5.95 15.59
CA GLY A 67 17.02 7.07 16.44
C GLY A 67 17.11 8.43 15.75
N ALA A 68 17.10 9.50 16.54
CA ALA A 68 17.03 10.89 16.07
C ALA A 68 18.11 11.30 15.04
N SER A 69 19.31 10.73 15.13
CA SER A 69 20.39 11.02 14.16
C SER A 69 20.11 10.54 12.74
N SER A 70 19.12 9.68 12.55
CA SER A 70 18.68 9.20 11.22
C SER A 70 17.77 10.18 10.50
N GLY A 71 17.17 11.13 11.23
CA GLY A 71 16.12 12.00 10.74
C GLY A 71 14.75 11.32 10.52
N LEU A 72 14.63 10.01 10.76
CA LEU A 72 13.37 9.26 10.58
C LEU A 72 12.34 9.57 11.66
N VAL A 73 12.75 10.02 12.82
CA VAL A 73 11.89 10.17 13.99
C VAL A 73 11.84 11.59 14.51
N ASP A 74 10.71 11.92 15.11
CA ASP A 74 10.49 13.17 15.83
C ASP A 74 11.18 13.18 17.21
N ALA A 75 10.96 14.24 17.99
CA ALA A 75 11.57 14.42 19.31
C ALA A 75 11.15 13.36 20.34
N GLU A 76 10.01 12.68 20.11
CA GLU A 76 9.48 11.60 20.98
C GLU A 76 9.97 10.21 20.52
N GLY A 77 10.69 10.15 19.40
CA GLY A 77 11.24 8.91 18.84
C GLY A 77 10.24 8.07 18.05
N TYR A 78 9.15 8.66 17.58
CA TYR A 78 8.22 8.04 16.64
C TYR A 78 8.48 8.49 15.21
N LEU A 79 8.08 7.71 14.23
CA LEU A 79 8.06 8.16 12.84
C LEU A 79 7.22 9.45 12.74
N TRP A 80 7.57 10.33 11.78
CA TRP A 80 6.93 11.63 11.62
C TRP A 80 5.43 11.50 11.31
N HIS A 81 4.64 12.49 11.72
CA HIS A 81 3.21 12.54 11.40
C HIS A 81 2.94 12.79 9.91
N ARG A 82 3.75 13.64 9.27
CA ARG A 82 3.50 14.11 7.90
C ARG A 82 4.63 13.66 6.96
N VAL A 83 4.24 13.30 5.74
CA VAL A 83 5.19 13.00 4.67
C VAL A 83 6.19 14.15 4.43
N ALA A 84 5.72 15.39 4.47
CA ALA A 84 6.59 16.56 4.31
C ALA A 84 7.67 16.66 5.39
N ASP A 85 7.36 16.28 6.64
CA ASP A 85 8.35 16.30 7.73
C ASP A 85 9.36 15.15 7.54
N THR A 86 8.93 13.98 7.09
CA THR A 86 9.82 12.87 6.72
C THR A 86 10.77 13.31 5.60
N ARG A 87 10.25 13.87 4.51
CA ARG A 87 11.03 14.36 3.37
C ARG A 87 12.04 15.44 3.76
N ALA A 88 11.69 16.32 4.69
CA ALA A 88 12.55 17.40 5.15
C ALA A 88 13.69 16.95 6.08
N ASN A 89 13.54 15.83 6.78
CA ASN A 89 14.46 15.45 7.87
C ASN A 89 15.16 14.11 7.65
N ALA A 90 14.51 13.12 7.02
CA ALA A 90 15.07 11.77 6.91
C ALA A 90 16.28 11.71 5.96
N HIS A 91 17.31 11.02 6.38
CA HIS A 91 18.48 10.74 5.53
C HIS A 91 18.16 9.58 4.57
N PRO A 92 18.45 9.69 3.27
CA PRO A 92 18.11 8.63 2.29
C PRO A 92 18.65 7.25 2.65
N GLU A 93 19.83 7.16 3.24
CA GLU A 93 20.44 5.91 3.71
C GLU A 93 19.68 5.30 4.90
N ALA A 94 19.14 6.14 5.76
CA ALA A 94 18.33 5.70 6.90
C ALA A 94 16.94 5.22 6.44
N VAL A 95 16.37 5.88 5.44
CA VAL A 95 15.12 5.45 4.79
C VAL A 95 15.29 4.05 4.18
N GLU A 96 16.34 3.83 3.39
CA GLU A 96 16.62 2.52 2.81
C GLU A 96 16.86 1.44 3.89
N THR A 97 17.61 1.78 4.94
CA THR A 97 17.85 0.86 6.07
C THR A 97 16.53 0.47 6.75
N GLU A 98 15.63 1.41 6.94
CA GLU A 98 14.31 1.15 7.52
C GLU A 98 13.46 0.25 6.62
N TRP A 99 13.39 0.52 5.32
CA TRP A 99 12.65 -0.33 4.38
C TRP A 99 13.17 -1.77 4.36
N ARG A 100 14.50 -1.95 4.30
CA ARG A 100 15.11 -3.28 4.35
C ARG A 100 14.77 -3.99 5.67
N ALA A 101 14.79 -3.29 6.79
CA ALA A 101 14.41 -3.87 8.09
C ALA A 101 12.94 -4.30 8.12
N GLN A 102 12.03 -3.54 7.51
CA GLN A 102 10.62 -3.92 7.38
C GLN A 102 10.45 -5.17 6.50
N ILE A 103 11.09 -5.21 5.33
CA ILE A 103 11.04 -6.35 4.40
C ILE A 103 11.64 -7.60 5.07
N ASP A 104 12.83 -7.49 5.64
CA ASP A 104 13.50 -8.61 6.31
C ASP A 104 12.67 -9.16 7.48
N THR A 105 11.99 -8.28 8.22
CA THR A 105 11.09 -8.68 9.32
C THR A 105 9.89 -9.45 8.78
N ALA A 106 9.29 -9.01 7.67
CA ALA A 106 8.17 -9.70 7.04
C ALA A 106 8.59 -11.08 6.49
N LEU A 107 9.71 -11.16 5.80
CA LEU A 107 10.26 -12.42 5.28
C LEU A 107 10.62 -13.39 6.42
N ALA A 108 11.26 -12.89 7.50
CA ALA A 108 11.61 -13.70 8.66
C ALA A 108 10.38 -14.22 9.41
N ALA A 109 9.25 -13.51 9.34
CA ALA A 109 7.97 -13.94 9.88
C ALA A 109 7.27 -15.01 9.00
N GLY A 110 7.83 -15.34 7.83
CA GLY A 110 7.31 -16.38 6.93
C GLY A 110 6.31 -15.87 5.88
N ILE A 111 6.17 -14.55 5.71
CA ILE A 111 5.31 -13.99 4.66
C ILE A 111 5.96 -14.20 3.30
N ASP A 112 5.22 -14.73 2.32
CA ASP A 112 5.57 -14.72 0.90
C ASP A 112 5.30 -13.33 0.33
N VAL A 113 6.20 -12.37 0.58
CA VAL A 113 6.02 -10.96 0.19
C VAL A 113 5.86 -10.83 -1.33
N THR A 114 4.69 -10.38 -1.77
CA THR A 114 4.33 -10.33 -3.20
C THR A 114 4.67 -9.01 -3.87
N HIS A 115 4.65 -7.91 -3.13
CA HIS A 115 4.95 -6.57 -3.62
C HIS A 115 5.38 -5.63 -2.50
N LEU A 116 5.89 -4.49 -2.88
CA LEU A 116 6.16 -3.36 -2.00
C LEU A 116 5.29 -2.18 -2.45
N ASP A 117 4.60 -1.58 -1.52
CA ASP A 117 3.91 -0.30 -1.72
C ASP A 117 4.26 0.68 -0.60
N ALA A 118 3.74 1.89 -0.61
CA ALA A 118 4.21 2.93 0.28
C ALA A 118 3.07 3.61 1.06
N HIS A 119 3.13 3.52 2.37
CA HIS A 119 2.21 4.24 3.25
C HIS A 119 2.23 5.75 2.94
N MET A 120 1.05 6.32 2.68
CA MET A 120 0.87 7.73 2.30
C MET A 120 1.69 8.15 1.07
N GLY A 121 2.05 7.23 0.17
CA GLY A 121 2.89 7.52 -0.99
C GLY A 121 4.31 7.98 -0.65
N SER A 122 4.76 7.85 0.59
CA SER A 122 6.01 8.44 1.09
C SER A 122 7.26 7.95 0.36
N ALA A 123 7.27 6.74 -0.21
CA ALA A 123 8.40 6.22 -0.98
C ALA A 123 8.56 6.87 -2.37
N LEU A 124 7.53 7.52 -2.88
CA LEU A 124 7.54 8.15 -4.20
C LEU A 124 8.17 9.55 -4.20
N GLY A 125 8.64 10.02 -3.06
CA GLY A 125 9.40 11.27 -2.97
C GLY A 125 10.68 11.25 -3.82
N PRO A 126 11.01 12.33 -4.55
CA PRO A 126 12.16 12.38 -5.45
C PRO A 126 13.50 12.22 -4.73
N GLU A 127 13.51 12.36 -3.40
CA GLU A 127 14.70 12.24 -2.54
C GLU A 127 15.20 10.79 -2.45
N TRP A 128 14.30 9.80 -2.70
CA TRP A 128 14.62 8.38 -2.52
C TRP A 128 13.82 7.40 -3.37
N CYS A 129 13.00 7.87 -4.31
CA CYS A 129 12.20 6.97 -5.16
C CYS A 129 13.08 6.00 -5.99
N ASP A 130 14.28 6.43 -6.40
CA ASP A 130 15.27 5.55 -7.02
C ASP A 130 15.70 4.40 -6.09
N ARG A 131 15.87 4.67 -4.79
CA ARG A 131 16.18 3.66 -3.78
C ARG A 131 15.03 2.69 -3.56
N TYR A 132 13.79 3.19 -3.59
CA TYR A 132 12.59 2.36 -3.50
C TYR A 132 12.56 1.30 -4.60
N ILE A 133 12.81 1.72 -5.84
CA ILE A 133 12.88 0.81 -6.99
C ILE A 133 14.07 -0.17 -6.84
N ASN A 134 15.25 0.33 -6.45
CA ASN A 134 16.43 -0.50 -6.26
C ASN A 134 16.25 -1.54 -5.14
N VAL A 135 15.59 -1.19 -4.04
CA VAL A 135 15.22 -2.16 -3.00
C VAL A 135 14.33 -3.26 -3.56
N GLY A 136 13.33 -2.92 -4.37
CA GLY A 136 12.51 -3.93 -5.07
C GLY A 136 13.34 -4.86 -5.96
N ILE A 137 14.31 -4.30 -6.71
CA ILE A 137 15.25 -5.08 -7.55
C ILE A 137 16.10 -6.03 -6.70
N ASP A 138 16.65 -5.55 -5.60
CA ASP A 138 17.54 -6.34 -4.72
C ASP A 138 16.84 -7.53 -4.08
N TYR A 139 15.56 -7.38 -3.72
CA TYR A 139 14.74 -8.46 -3.14
C TYR A 139 13.99 -9.29 -4.18
N ASP A 140 14.07 -8.94 -5.47
CA ASP A 140 13.31 -9.58 -6.55
C ASP A 140 11.80 -9.53 -6.30
N ILE A 141 11.33 -8.37 -5.78
CA ILE A 141 9.95 -8.06 -5.43
C ILE A 141 9.55 -6.76 -6.16
N PRO A 142 8.47 -6.76 -6.97
CA PRO A 142 8.05 -5.55 -7.67
C PRO A 142 7.54 -4.49 -6.70
N VAL A 143 7.78 -3.23 -7.04
CA VAL A 143 7.25 -2.08 -6.30
C VAL A 143 5.98 -1.56 -6.97
N LEU A 144 5.05 -1.00 -6.20
CA LEU A 144 3.92 -0.24 -6.72
C LEU A 144 4.43 1.10 -7.25
N ILE A 145 4.34 1.29 -8.55
CA ILE A 145 4.65 2.55 -9.23
C ILE A 145 3.63 2.80 -10.33
N THR A 146 3.18 4.04 -10.45
CA THR A 146 2.25 4.48 -11.48
C THR A 146 2.95 5.35 -12.52
N ARG A 147 2.38 5.44 -13.73
CA ARG A 147 2.95 6.24 -14.85
C ARG A 147 3.09 7.72 -14.53
N ALA A 148 2.19 8.25 -13.69
CA ALA A 148 2.25 9.64 -13.29
C ALA A 148 1.77 9.79 -11.84
N LEU A 149 2.36 10.71 -11.08
CA LEU A 149 1.93 11.00 -9.70
C LEU A 149 0.54 11.61 -9.64
N SER A 150 0.14 12.38 -10.64
CA SER A 150 -1.22 12.93 -10.77
C SER A 150 -2.29 11.83 -10.80
N MET A 151 -1.93 10.62 -11.23
CA MET A 151 -2.80 9.44 -11.24
C MET A 151 -2.88 8.74 -9.88
N TYR A 152 -2.13 9.18 -8.87
CA TYR A 152 -2.14 8.60 -7.52
C TYR A 152 -3.37 9.00 -6.69
N GLY A 153 -4.23 9.83 -7.24
CA GLY A 153 -5.50 10.23 -6.65
C GLY A 153 -5.42 11.43 -5.71
N PRO A 154 -6.55 11.77 -5.07
CA PRO A 154 -6.71 13.01 -4.32
C PRO A 154 -5.91 13.05 -3.01
N ASN A 155 -5.45 11.92 -2.51
CA ASN A 155 -4.67 11.81 -1.27
C ASN A 155 -3.15 11.91 -1.50
N ASN A 156 -2.73 12.34 -2.70
CA ASN A 156 -1.32 12.50 -3.03
C ASN A 156 -0.63 13.54 -2.13
N HIS A 157 0.28 13.07 -1.30
CA HIS A 157 1.08 13.89 -0.38
C HIS A 157 2.34 14.50 -1.03
N LEU A 158 2.48 14.35 -2.36
CA LEU A 158 3.61 14.80 -3.17
C LEU A 158 3.21 15.87 -4.20
N ALA A 159 2.24 16.72 -3.85
CA ALA A 159 1.68 17.74 -4.74
C ALA A 159 2.70 18.78 -5.29
N ASP A 160 3.89 18.83 -4.70
CA ASP A 160 5.02 19.65 -5.16
C ASP A 160 5.88 18.95 -6.21
N VAL A 161 5.67 17.66 -6.47
CA VAL A 161 6.39 16.87 -7.48
C VAL A 161 5.56 16.80 -8.75
N THR A 162 6.16 17.12 -9.90
CA THR A 162 5.48 17.05 -11.20
C THR A 162 5.63 15.67 -11.83
N ASP A 163 4.72 15.32 -12.74
CA ASP A 163 4.80 14.08 -13.52
C ASP A 163 6.10 14.01 -14.33
N VAL A 164 6.57 15.15 -14.85
CA VAL A 164 7.85 15.23 -15.60
C VAL A 164 9.04 14.88 -14.71
N ASP A 165 9.04 15.34 -13.46
CA ASP A 165 10.10 14.96 -12.48
C ASP A 165 10.06 13.48 -12.14
N PHE A 166 8.89 12.85 -12.28
CA PHE A 166 8.64 11.46 -11.96
C PHE A 166 8.92 10.47 -13.11
N GLU A 167 8.87 10.90 -14.36
CA GLU A 167 9.08 10.06 -15.56
C GLU A 167 10.35 9.18 -15.50
N ARG A 168 11.45 9.72 -14.94
CA ARG A 168 12.72 8.97 -14.81
C ARG A 168 12.59 7.73 -13.93
N PHE A 169 11.75 7.79 -12.90
CA PHE A 169 11.52 6.67 -11.99
C PHE A 169 10.64 5.60 -12.63
N VAL A 170 9.65 6.03 -13.40
CA VAL A 170 8.84 5.14 -14.24
C VAL A 170 9.74 4.40 -15.23
N ALA A 171 10.59 5.12 -15.96
CA ALA A 171 11.54 4.52 -16.89
C ALA A 171 12.52 3.55 -16.21
N GLN A 172 12.96 3.83 -14.99
CA GLN A 172 13.80 2.92 -14.21
C GLN A 172 13.07 1.63 -13.84
N ALA A 173 11.81 1.71 -13.41
CA ALA A 173 11.00 0.54 -13.07
C ALA A 173 10.71 -0.32 -14.32
N GLU A 174 10.34 0.32 -15.44
CA GLU A 174 10.14 -0.36 -16.74
C GLU A 174 11.42 -1.06 -17.22
N ALA A 175 12.56 -0.39 -17.14
CA ALA A 175 13.85 -0.98 -17.51
C ALA A 175 14.23 -2.18 -16.63
N ALA A 176 13.78 -2.20 -15.37
CA ALA A 176 13.92 -3.34 -14.47
C ALA A 176 12.89 -4.45 -14.75
N GLY A 177 11.92 -4.24 -15.64
CA GLY A 177 10.85 -5.20 -15.96
C GLY A 177 9.74 -5.25 -14.91
N MET A 178 9.62 -4.25 -14.05
CA MET A 178 8.55 -4.16 -13.07
C MET A 178 7.21 -3.81 -13.72
N PRO A 179 6.06 -4.27 -13.18
CA PRO A 179 4.76 -3.76 -13.61
C PRO A 179 4.65 -2.27 -13.25
N VAL A 180 4.19 -1.46 -14.20
CA VAL A 180 3.88 -0.05 -14.00
C VAL A 180 2.40 0.15 -14.22
N PHE A 181 1.72 0.70 -13.21
CA PHE A 181 0.27 0.89 -13.25
C PHE A 181 -0.09 2.15 -14.03
N ASP A 182 -1.13 2.07 -14.84
CA ASP A 182 -1.64 3.22 -15.61
C ASP A 182 -2.34 4.20 -14.69
N GLU A 183 -3.06 3.67 -13.67
CA GLU A 183 -3.77 4.48 -12.67
C GLU A 183 -3.78 3.80 -11.30
N VAL A 184 -3.90 4.61 -10.24
CA VAL A 184 -4.18 4.18 -8.88
C VAL A 184 -5.49 4.81 -8.41
N LEU A 185 -6.47 3.98 -8.14
CA LEU A 185 -7.72 4.38 -7.52
C LEU A 185 -7.62 4.26 -6.01
N GLU A 186 -8.03 5.29 -5.28
CA GLU A 186 -7.89 5.32 -3.82
C GLU A 186 -9.24 5.43 -3.11
N THR A 187 -9.26 4.97 -1.86
CA THR A 187 -10.33 5.26 -0.90
C THR A 187 -10.61 6.76 -0.82
N ASN A 188 -11.86 7.16 -1.02
CA ASN A 188 -12.27 8.54 -0.81
C ASN A 188 -12.48 8.84 0.68
N PHE A 189 -11.42 9.15 1.40
CA PHE A 189 -11.48 9.53 2.82
C PHE A 189 -12.25 10.84 3.09
N SER A 190 -12.54 11.64 2.06
CA SER A 190 -13.33 12.84 2.18
C SER A 190 -14.85 12.60 2.08
N ARG A 191 -15.28 11.36 1.82
CA ARG A 191 -16.71 11.01 1.73
C ARG A 191 -17.41 11.25 3.06
N PRO A 192 -18.48 12.09 3.10
CA PRO A 192 -19.24 12.34 4.31
C PRO A 192 -19.94 11.07 4.82
N ARG A 193 -20.09 10.98 6.14
CA ARG A 193 -20.77 9.86 6.75
C ARG A 193 -22.24 9.79 6.32
N GLY A 194 -22.67 8.60 5.89
CA GLY A 194 -24.04 8.34 5.42
C GLY A 194 -24.27 8.64 3.94
N GLU A 195 -23.27 9.17 3.23
CA GLU A 195 -23.33 9.23 1.77
C GLU A 195 -22.98 7.87 1.14
N PRO A 196 -23.61 7.52 0.01
CA PRO A 196 -23.31 6.26 -0.70
C PRO A 196 -21.85 6.16 -1.11
N THR A 197 -21.36 4.94 -1.21
CA THR A 197 -20.08 4.66 -1.85
C THR A 197 -20.17 4.89 -3.37
N THR A 198 -19.03 5.17 -4.00
CA THR A 198 -18.94 5.43 -5.45
C THR A 198 -18.01 4.46 -6.17
N TYR A 199 -17.65 3.34 -5.53
CA TYR A 199 -16.66 2.39 -6.08
C TYR A 199 -17.11 1.76 -7.39
N GLU A 200 -18.39 1.41 -7.52
CA GLU A 200 -18.94 0.89 -8.77
C GLU A 200 -18.80 1.89 -9.91
N THR A 201 -19.16 3.16 -9.67
CA THR A 201 -19.01 4.23 -10.66
C THR A 201 -17.53 4.49 -11.00
N MET A 202 -16.66 4.45 -10.01
CA MET A 202 -15.23 4.66 -10.17
C MET A 202 -14.60 3.57 -11.05
N LEU A 203 -14.90 2.30 -10.78
CA LEU A 203 -14.38 1.16 -11.55
C LEU A 203 -14.94 1.07 -12.98
N THR A 204 -16.11 1.66 -13.24
CA THR A 204 -16.73 1.65 -14.57
C THR A 204 -16.55 2.95 -15.34
N ALA A 205 -15.77 3.89 -14.84
CA ALA A 205 -15.42 5.10 -15.57
C ALA A 205 -14.68 4.74 -16.86
N SER A 206 -15.00 5.45 -17.94
CA SER A 206 -14.51 5.11 -19.29
C SER A 206 -13.00 5.25 -19.46
N ASP A 207 -12.38 6.13 -18.71
CA ASP A 207 -10.92 6.29 -18.61
C ASP A 207 -10.27 5.12 -17.87
N VAL A 208 -10.85 4.69 -16.74
CA VAL A 208 -10.39 3.50 -16.01
C VAL A 208 -10.47 2.25 -16.87
N LEU A 209 -11.59 2.04 -17.57
CA LEU A 209 -11.77 0.89 -18.47
C LEU A 209 -10.89 0.94 -19.74
N ALA A 210 -10.24 2.05 -20.01
CA ALA A 210 -9.31 2.20 -21.13
C ALA A 210 -7.85 1.85 -20.76
N HIS A 211 -7.56 1.66 -19.48
CA HIS A 211 -6.24 1.30 -18.99
C HIS A 211 -5.99 -0.21 -19.07
N ASP A 212 -4.73 -0.59 -19.22
CA ASP A 212 -4.30 -1.98 -19.24
C ASP A 212 -4.13 -2.54 -17.82
N LEU A 213 -3.66 -1.71 -16.87
CA LEU A 213 -3.38 -2.12 -15.50
C LEU A 213 -3.70 -1.00 -14.50
N VAL A 214 -4.64 -1.27 -13.60
CA VAL A 214 -5.09 -0.33 -12.55
C VAL A 214 -4.89 -0.95 -11.17
N PHE A 215 -4.38 -0.17 -10.22
CA PHE A 215 -4.28 -0.56 -8.83
C PHE A 215 -5.38 0.11 -8.00
N CYS A 216 -6.09 -0.68 -7.19
CA CYS A 216 -7.12 -0.17 -6.30
C CYS A 216 -6.62 -0.19 -4.85
N ALA A 217 -6.18 0.99 -4.36
CA ALA A 217 -5.69 1.20 -3.00
C ALA A 217 -6.86 1.46 -2.05
N PHE A 218 -7.55 0.41 -1.64
CA PHE A 218 -8.66 0.48 -0.70
C PHE A 218 -8.22 0.11 0.72
N HIS A 219 -8.99 0.53 1.72
CA HIS A 219 -8.57 0.47 3.12
C HIS A 219 -9.65 -0.15 4.03
N PRO A 220 -10.25 -1.29 3.68
CA PRO A 220 -11.32 -1.88 4.46
C PRO A 220 -10.90 -2.21 5.89
N ASN A 221 -11.83 -2.07 6.81
CA ASN A 221 -11.66 -2.43 8.21
C ASN A 221 -12.93 -3.09 8.73
N ALA A 222 -12.83 -4.30 9.26
CA ALA A 222 -13.97 -4.96 9.89
C ALA A 222 -14.46 -4.14 11.09
N PRO A 223 -15.78 -4.01 11.27
CA PRO A 223 -16.33 -3.33 12.43
C PRO A 223 -15.94 -4.10 13.70
N GLY A 224 -15.58 -3.37 14.73
CA GLY A 224 -15.12 -3.98 15.98
C GLY A 224 -15.54 -3.17 17.20
N PRO A 225 -14.97 -3.46 18.38
CA PRO A 225 -15.33 -2.82 19.65
C PRO A 225 -14.79 -1.38 19.78
N GLY A 226 -14.76 -0.61 18.70
CA GLY A 226 -14.39 0.79 18.71
C GLY A 226 -12.91 1.08 18.45
N GLU A 227 -12.12 0.10 17.97
CA GLU A 227 -10.70 0.31 17.70
C GLU A 227 -10.49 1.35 16.60
N ILE A 228 -11.09 1.13 15.41
CA ILE A 228 -10.90 2.02 14.27
C ILE A 228 -11.52 3.41 14.50
N GLU A 229 -12.61 3.49 15.24
CA GLU A 229 -13.27 4.76 15.60
C GLU A 229 -12.38 5.63 16.49
N VAL A 230 -11.51 5.03 17.29
CA VAL A 230 -10.53 5.75 18.12
C VAL A 230 -9.28 6.11 17.33
N ILE A 231 -8.82 5.22 16.46
CA ILE A 231 -7.64 5.45 15.63
C ILE A 231 -7.91 6.51 14.57
N GLU A 232 -9.09 6.48 13.94
CA GLU A 232 -9.50 7.36 12.85
C GLU A 232 -10.91 7.94 13.07
N PRO A 233 -11.10 8.82 14.06
CA PRO A 233 -12.42 9.28 14.47
C PRO A 233 -13.23 9.96 13.37
N ASP A 234 -12.57 10.57 12.40
CA ASP A 234 -13.22 11.32 11.31
C ASP A 234 -13.54 10.46 10.09
N THR A 235 -12.77 9.37 9.84
CA THR A 235 -12.80 8.61 8.59
C THR A 235 -13.11 7.12 8.74
N TRP A 236 -13.24 6.61 9.96
CA TRP A 236 -13.48 5.19 10.23
C TRP A 236 -14.65 4.58 9.43
N HIS A 237 -15.73 5.37 9.25
CA HIS A 237 -16.93 4.92 8.53
C HIS A 237 -16.64 4.55 7.07
N VAL A 238 -15.69 5.25 6.43
CA VAL A 238 -15.29 4.95 5.05
C VAL A 238 -14.74 3.53 4.96
N ARG A 239 -13.89 3.16 5.91
CA ARG A 239 -13.24 1.86 5.97
C ARG A 239 -14.21 0.73 6.29
N THR A 240 -15.16 0.96 7.21
CA THR A 240 -16.18 -0.05 7.55
C THR A 240 -17.22 -0.20 6.45
N ASP A 241 -17.52 0.84 5.70
CA ASP A 241 -18.40 0.77 4.54
C ASP A 241 -17.73 0.00 3.38
N GLU A 242 -16.40 0.14 3.18
CA GLU A 242 -15.65 -0.70 2.24
C GLU A 242 -15.71 -2.18 2.62
N HIS A 243 -15.48 -2.52 3.89
CA HIS A 243 -15.60 -3.89 4.36
C HIS A 243 -17.01 -4.44 4.13
N ALA A 244 -18.04 -3.66 4.46
CA ALA A 244 -19.42 -4.06 4.29
C ALA A 244 -19.80 -4.25 2.80
N LEU A 245 -19.30 -3.41 1.90
CA LEU A 245 -19.58 -3.51 0.46
C LEU A 245 -18.84 -4.69 -0.17
N PHE A 246 -17.52 -4.77 0.01
CA PHE A 246 -16.64 -5.74 -0.65
C PHE A 246 -16.87 -7.18 -0.17
N GLY A 247 -17.50 -7.35 1.00
CA GLY A 247 -17.90 -8.66 1.55
C GLY A 247 -19.27 -9.17 1.08
N THR A 248 -19.88 -8.57 0.05
CA THR A 248 -21.20 -8.98 -0.44
C THR A 248 -21.14 -9.78 -1.74
N ASP A 249 -22.07 -10.70 -1.94
CA ASP A 249 -22.23 -11.44 -3.21
C ASP A 249 -22.61 -10.49 -4.36
N GLU A 250 -23.30 -9.40 -4.06
CA GLU A 250 -23.64 -8.34 -5.02
C GLU A 250 -22.39 -7.65 -5.57
N TRP A 251 -21.38 -7.43 -4.72
CA TRP A 251 -20.09 -6.88 -5.16
C TRP A 251 -19.38 -7.84 -6.11
N LEU A 252 -19.34 -9.14 -5.80
CA LEU A 252 -18.74 -10.14 -6.70
C LEU A 252 -19.47 -10.21 -8.03
N ALA A 253 -20.82 -10.24 -8.00
CA ALA A 253 -21.63 -10.23 -9.21
C ALA A 253 -21.43 -8.95 -10.05
N PHE A 254 -21.22 -7.80 -9.37
CA PHE A 254 -20.89 -6.56 -10.05
C PHE A 254 -19.54 -6.69 -10.77
N LEU A 255 -18.47 -7.14 -10.09
CA LEU A 255 -17.14 -7.30 -10.70
C LEU A 255 -17.17 -8.27 -11.89
N GLU A 256 -17.84 -9.41 -11.77
CA GLU A 256 -17.99 -10.40 -12.85
C GLU A 256 -18.72 -9.86 -14.08
N ALA A 257 -19.63 -8.89 -13.88
CA ALA A 257 -20.38 -8.28 -14.97
C ALA A 257 -19.61 -7.21 -15.75
N GLN A 258 -18.47 -6.76 -15.22
CA GLN A 258 -17.67 -5.72 -15.87
C GLN A 258 -16.65 -6.32 -16.87
N PRO A 259 -16.21 -5.55 -17.88
CA PRO A 259 -15.13 -5.93 -18.77
C PRO A 259 -13.77 -5.75 -18.08
N LEU A 260 -13.62 -6.34 -16.87
CA LEU A 260 -12.42 -6.27 -16.04
C LEU A 260 -11.88 -7.68 -15.81
N GLU A 261 -10.56 -7.82 -15.81
CA GLU A 261 -9.88 -9.03 -15.36
C GLU A 261 -9.19 -8.74 -14.03
N LEU A 262 -9.56 -9.47 -12.99
CA LEU A 262 -8.90 -9.35 -11.70
C LEU A 262 -7.59 -10.14 -11.74
N THR A 263 -6.50 -9.50 -11.31
CA THR A 263 -5.20 -10.15 -11.13
C THR A 263 -4.73 -10.01 -9.68
N THR A 264 -3.70 -10.74 -9.32
CA THR A 264 -3.07 -10.71 -8.00
C THR A 264 -1.67 -10.11 -8.08
N MET A 265 -1.17 -9.55 -6.99
CA MET A 265 0.22 -9.07 -6.96
C MET A 265 1.21 -10.23 -7.02
N ARG A 266 0.81 -11.42 -6.60
CA ARG A 266 1.60 -12.66 -6.74
C ARG A 266 1.78 -13.05 -8.20
N GLU A 267 0.75 -12.94 -9.04
CA GLU A 267 0.83 -13.17 -10.48
C GLU A 267 1.76 -12.14 -11.14
N LEU A 268 1.58 -10.87 -10.86
CA LEU A 268 2.46 -9.80 -11.38
C LEU A 268 3.93 -9.99 -10.95
N ARG A 269 4.18 -10.44 -9.71
CA ARG A 269 5.53 -10.81 -9.25
C ARG A 269 6.10 -11.99 -10.04
N ALA A 270 5.29 -12.98 -10.35
CA ALA A 270 5.73 -14.15 -11.13
C ALA A 270 6.10 -13.75 -12.57
N GLU A 271 5.36 -12.86 -13.18
CA GLU A 271 5.67 -12.27 -14.48
C GLU A 271 6.97 -11.48 -14.45
N TYR A 272 7.12 -10.59 -13.46
CA TYR A 272 8.34 -9.82 -13.22
C TYR A 272 9.58 -10.73 -13.10
N ARG A 273 9.52 -11.75 -12.28
CA ARG A 273 10.61 -12.71 -12.10
C ARG A 273 10.93 -13.49 -13.37
N THR A 274 9.92 -13.81 -14.17
CA THR A 274 10.12 -14.47 -15.45
C THR A 274 10.80 -13.55 -16.46
N ALA A 275 10.42 -12.28 -16.51
CA ALA A 275 11.03 -11.28 -17.39
C ALA A 275 12.51 -11.04 -17.02
N THR A 276 12.81 -10.85 -15.73
CA THR A 276 14.17 -10.60 -15.22
C THR A 276 15.10 -11.80 -15.39
N ALA A 277 14.59 -13.04 -15.25
CA ALA A 277 15.37 -14.25 -15.49
C ALA A 277 15.82 -14.41 -16.95
N ARG A 278 15.09 -13.85 -17.91
CA ARG A 278 15.45 -13.86 -19.34
C ARG A 278 16.50 -12.82 -19.72
N GLN A 279 16.70 -11.82 -18.85
CA GLN A 279 17.67 -10.72 -19.08
C GLN A 279 19.04 -11.01 -18.46
N ARG A 280 19.11 -11.96 -17.53
CA ARG A 280 20.36 -12.47 -16.88
C ARG A 280 20.93 -13.63 -17.68
#